data_3e323e669b681dd7def7a0c09a575fb2
#
_entry.id   3e323e669b681dd7def7a0c09a575fb2
#
_cell.length_a   1.000
_cell.length_b   1.000
_cell.length_c   1.000
_cell.angle_alpha   90.00
_cell.angle_beta   90.00
_cell.angle_gamma   90.00
#
_symmetry.space_group_name_H-M   'P 1'
#
loop_
_entity.id
_entity.type
_entity.pdbx_description
1 polymer ?
#
loop_
_entity_poly.entity_id
_entity_poly.type
_entity_poly.pdbx_seq_one_letter_code
_entity_poly.pdbx_strand_id
1 'polypeptide(L)'
;MILADTAGIRKAKNKVEKEGIKRAIKKAKEADLTLVMIDVSKKTINKDVKKLINKDCILVFNKSDLSKKTPKNEFRKNDQILISVKNSKNIKELINKIKEKLSKKFMKANNILVTRERHRAKLNAALREIEKFLKKDQKKEIETAAEDLRLATRHLGSIVGKVDVEEILGSIFQDFCIGK
;
A
#
# COMPACT_ATOMS: atom_id res chain seq x y z
N MET A 1 0.00 -0.83 2.53
CA MET A 1 -0.90 -1.79 1.85
C MET A 1 -2.06 -2.09 2.79
N ILE A 2 -3.31 -1.92 2.32
CA ILE A 2 -4.52 -2.24 3.09
C ILE A 2 -5.02 -3.59 2.56
N LEU A 3 -5.15 -4.58 3.45
CA LEU A 3 -5.72 -5.89 3.14
C LEU A 3 -7.18 -5.91 3.63
N ALA A 4 -8.13 -6.18 2.73
CA ALA A 4 -9.52 -6.35 3.08
C ALA A 4 -9.90 -7.84 2.96
N ASP A 5 -10.13 -8.49 4.09
CA ASP A 5 -10.73 -9.82 4.11
C ASP A 5 -12.25 -9.71 3.89
N THR A 6 -12.78 -10.57 3.04
CA THR A 6 -14.22 -10.58 2.73
C THR A 6 -14.79 -11.96 3.04
N ALA A 7 -16.01 -11.98 3.60
CA ALA A 7 -16.74 -13.22 3.81
C ALA A 7 -16.84 -14.02 2.50
N GLY A 8 -16.63 -15.33 2.58
CA GLY A 8 -16.65 -16.22 1.42
C GLY A 8 -17.97 -16.11 0.64
N ILE A 9 -17.88 -15.90 -0.67
CA ILE A 9 -19.05 -15.81 -1.55
C ILE A 9 -19.60 -17.21 -1.77
N ARG A 10 -20.64 -17.54 -1.01
CA ARG A 10 -21.42 -18.77 -1.11
C ARG A 10 -22.84 -18.45 -1.58
N LYS A 11 -23.66 -19.47 -1.86
CA LYS A 11 -25.09 -19.25 -2.05
C LYS A 11 -25.67 -18.67 -0.77
N ALA A 12 -26.17 -17.44 -0.85
CA ALA A 12 -26.77 -16.77 0.30
C ALA A 12 -28.06 -17.49 0.71
N LYS A 13 -28.13 -17.83 2.00
CA LYS A 13 -29.32 -18.47 2.59
C LYS A 13 -30.29 -17.44 3.17
N ASN A 14 -29.81 -16.24 3.50
CA ASN A 14 -30.60 -15.19 4.13
C ASN A 14 -30.27 -13.79 3.58
N LYS A 15 -31.04 -12.75 4.00
CA LYS A 15 -30.85 -11.35 3.57
C LYS A 15 -29.49 -10.77 4.00
N VAL A 16 -28.98 -11.14 5.18
CA VAL A 16 -27.71 -10.67 5.72
C VAL A 16 -26.54 -11.15 4.87
N GLU A 17 -26.54 -12.44 4.50
CA GLU A 17 -25.52 -13.00 3.61
C GLU A 17 -25.53 -12.35 2.22
N LYS A 18 -26.73 -12.04 1.67
CA LYS A 18 -26.86 -11.31 0.40
C LYS A 18 -26.21 -9.93 0.47
N GLU A 19 -26.43 -9.22 1.57
CA GLU A 19 -25.82 -7.90 1.77
C GLU A 19 -24.29 -8.00 1.93
N GLY A 20 -23.79 -9.00 2.67
CA GLY A 20 -22.36 -9.30 2.79
C GLY A 20 -21.70 -9.56 1.44
N ILE A 21 -22.36 -10.34 0.56
CA ILE A 21 -21.88 -10.59 -0.81
C ILE A 21 -21.83 -9.31 -1.64
N LYS A 22 -22.85 -8.44 -1.55
CA LYS A 22 -22.86 -7.15 -2.26
C LYS A 22 -21.69 -6.26 -1.82
N ARG A 23 -21.45 -6.17 -0.51
CA ARG A 23 -20.32 -5.40 0.05
C ARG A 23 -18.97 -5.97 -0.39
N ALA A 24 -18.81 -7.31 -0.40
CA ALA A 24 -17.63 -7.97 -0.90
C ALA A 24 -17.36 -7.66 -2.39
N ILE A 25 -18.40 -7.70 -3.23
CA ILE A 25 -18.31 -7.37 -4.66
C ILE A 25 -17.94 -5.89 -4.84
N LYS A 26 -18.51 -4.97 -4.05
CA LYS A 26 -18.17 -3.55 -4.11
C LYS A 26 -16.70 -3.32 -3.76
N LYS A 27 -16.24 -3.86 -2.63
CA LYS A 27 -14.82 -3.78 -2.22
C LYS A 27 -13.86 -4.37 -3.26
N ALA A 28 -14.22 -5.50 -3.87
CA ALA A 28 -13.40 -6.11 -4.91
C ALA A 28 -13.29 -5.24 -6.17
N LYS A 29 -14.32 -4.47 -6.52
CA LYS A 29 -14.28 -3.52 -7.65
C LYS A 29 -13.41 -2.30 -7.37
N GLU A 30 -13.33 -1.88 -6.11
CA GLU A 30 -12.54 -0.73 -5.65
C GLU A 30 -11.09 -1.10 -5.34
N ALA A 31 -10.78 -2.40 -5.26
CA ALA A 31 -9.46 -2.90 -4.91
C ALA A 31 -8.46 -2.76 -6.07
N ASP A 32 -7.21 -2.45 -5.73
CA ASP A 32 -6.10 -2.44 -6.70
C ASP A 32 -5.76 -3.83 -7.22
N LEU A 33 -5.96 -4.85 -6.42
CA LEU A 33 -5.75 -6.25 -6.73
C LEU A 33 -6.74 -7.11 -5.97
N THR A 34 -7.38 -8.05 -6.65
CA THR A 34 -8.30 -9.01 -6.03
C THR A 34 -7.70 -10.41 -6.07
N LEU A 35 -7.62 -11.08 -4.92
CA LEU A 35 -7.29 -12.50 -4.84
C LEU A 35 -8.59 -13.31 -4.79
N VAL A 36 -8.85 -14.07 -5.83
CA VAL A 36 -10.03 -14.93 -5.90
C VAL A 36 -9.65 -16.34 -5.47
N MET A 37 -9.98 -16.69 -4.22
CA MET A 37 -9.69 -18.01 -3.64
C MET A 37 -10.69 -19.05 -4.09
N ILE A 38 -10.20 -20.13 -4.70
CA ILE A 38 -11.01 -21.22 -5.23
C ILE A 38 -10.52 -22.55 -4.63
N ASP A 39 -11.45 -23.31 -4.08
CA ASP A 39 -11.18 -24.66 -3.56
C ASP A 39 -11.18 -25.65 -4.72
N VAL A 40 -9.99 -26.23 -5.02
CA VAL A 40 -9.85 -27.19 -6.16
C VAL A 40 -10.57 -28.51 -5.95
N SER A 41 -10.94 -28.85 -4.71
CA SER A 41 -11.73 -30.05 -4.45
C SER A 41 -13.19 -29.93 -4.95
N LYS A 42 -13.65 -28.70 -5.18
CA LYS A 42 -15.01 -28.44 -5.67
C LYS A 42 -15.06 -28.46 -7.19
N LYS A 43 -16.04 -29.19 -7.75
CA LYS A 43 -16.21 -29.35 -9.19
C LYS A 43 -16.68 -28.08 -9.91
N THR A 44 -17.26 -27.12 -9.20
CA THR A 44 -17.90 -25.93 -9.80
C THR A 44 -17.52 -24.66 -9.07
N ILE A 45 -17.28 -23.60 -9.83
CA ILE A 45 -17.07 -22.25 -9.30
C ILE A 45 -18.43 -21.54 -9.27
N ASN A 46 -18.71 -20.87 -8.14
CA ASN A 46 -19.95 -20.10 -7.97
C ASN A 46 -20.05 -18.99 -9.05
N LYS A 47 -21.26 -18.78 -9.58
CA LYS A 47 -21.53 -17.74 -10.59
C LYS A 47 -21.15 -16.33 -10.09
N ASP A 48 -21.36 -16.03 -8.82
CA ASP A 48 -21.01 -14.72 -8.24
C ASP A 48 -19.49 -14.53 -8.09
N VAL A 49 -18.74 -15.60 -7.82
CA VAL A 49 -17.28 -15.58 -7.86
C VAL A 49 -16.75 -15.32 -9.26
N LYS A 50 -17.40 -15.90 -10.30
CA LYS A 50 -17.04 -15.65 -11.69
C LYS A 50 -17.16 -14.16 -12.08
N LYS A 51 -18.10 -13.41 -11.52
CA LYS A 51 -18.26 -11.96 -11.74
C LYS A 51 -17.10 -11.12 -11.22
N LEU A 52 -16.31 -11.65 -10.28
CA LEU A 52 -15.12 -10.97 -9.72
C LEU A 52 -13.87 -11.20 -10.57
N ILE A 53 -13.91 -12.13 -11.51
CA ILE A 53 -12.76 -12.46 -12.34
C ILE A 53 -12.60 -11.42 -13.44
N ASN A 54 -11.57 -10.59 -13.29
CA ASN A 54 -11.20 -9.55 -14.23
C ASN A 54 -9.67 -9.54 -14.45
N LYS A 55 -9.15 -8.59 -15.21
CA LYS A 55 -7.71 -8.45 -15.49
C LYS A 55 -6.87 -8.13 -14.25
N ASP A 56 -7.48 -7.54 -13.23
CA ASP A 56 -6.81 -7.10 -11.99
C ASP A 56 -6.97 -8.14 -10.86
N CYS A 57 -7.31 -9.40 -11.19
CA CYS A 57 -7.36 -10.47 -10.21
C CYS A 57 -6.24 -11.49 -10.39
N ILE A 58 -5.93 -12.22 -9.30
CA ILE A 58 -5.15 -13.46 -9.31
C ILE A 58 -6.08 -14.58 -8.85
N LEU A 59 -6.20 -15.64 -9.65
CA LEU A 59 -6.95 -16.83 -9.28
C LEU A 59 -6.06 -17.74 -8.45
N VAL A 60 -6.43 -17.92 -7.20
CA VAL A 60 -5.69 -18.75 -6.24
C VAL A 60 -6.43 -20.05 -6.01
N PHE A 61 -5.95 -21.12 -6.61
CA PHE A 61 -6.48 -22.45 -6.45
C PHE A 61 -5.88 -23.13 -5.22
N ASN A 62 -6.64 -23.13 -4.12
CA ASN A 62 -6.18 -23.70 -2.84
C ASN A 62 -6.59 -25.15 -2.69
N LYS A 63 -5.96 -25.86 -1.73
CA LYS A 63 -6.11 -27.27 -1.41
C LYS A 63 -5.56 -28.21 -2.48
N SER A 64 -4.42 -27.85 -3.06
CA SER A 64 -3.73 -28.71 -4.05
C SER A 64 -3.23 -30.05 -3.43
N ASP A 65 -3.24 -30.17 -2.12
CA ASP A 65 -3.03 -31.43 -1.40
C ASP A 65 -4.16 -32.44 -1.59
N LEU A 66 -5.39 -31.97 -1.86
CA LEU A 66 -6.55 -32.82 -2.09
C LEU A 66 -6.79 -33.14 -3.55
N SER A 67 -6.33 -32.32 -4.47
CA SER A 67 -6.50 -32.50 -5.90
C SER A 67 -5.46 -31.75 -6.71
N LYS A 68 -4.84 -32.44 -7.67
CA LYS A 68 -3.92 -31.83 -8.64
C LYS A 68 -4.62 -31.25 -9.90
N LYS A 69 -5.94 -31.38 -9.99
CA LYS A 69 -6.70 -30.88 -11.13
C LYS A 69 -6.81 -29.39 -11.09
N THR A 70 -6.09 -28.71 -11.94
CA THR A 70 -6.34 -27.28 -12.22
C THR A 70 -7.68 -27.15 -12.93
N PRO A 71 -8.48 -26.12 -12.61
CA PRO A 71 -9.69 -25.83 -13.37
C PRO A 71 -9.32 -25.56 -14.82
N LYS A 72 -10.16 -26.10 -15.70
CA LYS A 72 -9.97 -26.09 -17.15
C LYS A 72 -9.73 -24.69 -17.70
N ASN A 73 -9.17 -24.66 -18.88
CA ASN A 73 -8.95 -23.62 -19.90
C ASN A 73 -9.79 -22.32 -19.87
N GLU A 74 -10.89 -22.26 -19.10
CA GLU A 74 -11.84 -21.15 -19.03
C GLU A 74 -11.18 -19.83 -18.55
N PHE A 75 -10.08 -19.92 -17.79
CA PHE A 75 -9.42 -18.75 -17.18
C PHE A 75 -7.97 -18.57 -17.64
N ARG A 76 -7.60 -19.08 -18.81
CA ARG A 76 -6.20 -19.01 -19.30
C ARG A 76 -5.62 -17.60 -19.43
N LYS A 77 -6.48 -16.60 -19.57
CA LYS A 77 -6.06 -15.19 -19.70
C LYS A 77 -5.77 -14.51 -18.36
N ASN A 78 -6.08 -15.17 -17.25
CA ASN A 78 -5.89 -14.61 -15.90
C ASN A 78 -4.63 -15.18 -15.26
N ASP A 79 -3.98 -14.39 -14.39
CA ASP A 79 -2.92 -14.91 -13.55
C ASP A 79 -3.47 -15.97 -12.60
N GLN A 80 -2.85 -17.12 -12.60
CA GLN A 80 -3.30 -18.29 -11.83
C GLN A 80 -2.17 -18.84 -11.01
N ILE A 81 -2.50 -19.39 -9.84
CA ILE A 81 -1.56 -20.14 -9.01
C ILE A 81 -2.27 -21.24 -8.25
N LEU A 82 -1.64 -22.40 -8.18
CA LEU A 82 -2.09 -23.55 -7.42
C LEU A 82 -1.30 -23.62 -6.11
N ILE A 83 -1.99 -23.54 -4.97
CA ILE A 83 -1.37 -23.54 -3.64
C ILE A 83 -1.97 -24.62 -2.73
N SER A 84 -1.27 -24.93 -1.66
CA SER A 84 -1.84 -25.57 -0.47
C SER A 84 -1.43 -24.77 0.75
N VAL A 85 -2.39 -24.11 1.38
CA VAL A 85 -2.16 -23.42 2.65
C VAL A 85 -1.78 -24.43 3.74
N LYS A 86 -2.43 -25.61 3.75
CA LYS A 86 -2.15 -26.67 4.73
C LYS A 86 -0.69 -27.13 4.71
N ASN A 87 -0.11 -27.27 3.51
CA ASN A 87 1.24 -27.76 3.33
C ASN A 87 2.25 -26.64 2.99
N SER A 88 1.86 -25.38 3.14
CA SER A 88 2.66 -24.17 2.80
C SER A 88 3.23 -24.19 1.37
N LYS A 89 2.57 -24.96 0.44
CA LYS A 89 3.05 -25.11 -0.92
C LYS A 89 2.72 -23.90 -1.77
N ASN A 90 3.73 -23.39 -2.51
CA ASN A 90 3.63 -22.26 -3.46
C ASN A 90 3.18 -20.93 -2.83
N ILE A 91 3.27 -20.76 -1.50
CA ILE A 91 2.90 -19.52 -0.83
C ILE A 91 3.88 -18.39 -1.19
N LYS A 92 5.20 -18.69 -1.23
CA LYS A 92 6.22 -17.72 -1.67
C LYS A 92 5.99 -17.25 -3.09
N GLU A 93 5.61 -18.16 -3.99
CA GLU A 93 5.30 -17.85 -5.39
C GLU A 93 4.05 -16.95 -5.50
N LEU A 94 3.00 -17.21 -4.71
CA LEU A 94 1.84 -16.34 -4.61
C LEU A 94 2.24 -14.92 -4.21
N ILE A 95 3.07 -14.77 -3.18
CA ILE A 95 3.55 -13.46 -2.72
C ILE A 95 4.32 -12.75 -3.82
N ASN A 96 5.17 -13.45 -4.56
CA ASN A 96 5.93 -12.88 -5.67
C ASN A 96 5.00 -12.42 -6.82
N LYS A 97 3.98 -13.21 -7.18
CA LYS A 97 2.96 -12.80 -8.17
C LYS A 97 2.19 -11.57 -7.74
N ILE A 98 1.82 -11.48 -6.45
CA ILE A 98 1.17 -10.28 -5.88
C ILE A 98 2.08 -9.06 -6.05
N LYS A 99 3.35 -9.17 -5.63
CA LYS A 99 4.34 -8.09 -5.74
C LYS A 99 4.52 -7.65 -7.20
N GLU A 100 4.70 -8.58 -8.10
CA GLU A 100 4.89 -8.31 -9.53
C GLU A 100 3.69 -7.59 -10.14
N LYS A 101 2.47 -8.07 -9.86
CA LYS A 101 1.24 -7.48 -10.41
C LYS A 101 0.99 -6.07 -9.85
N LEU A 102 1.21 -5.87 -8.55
CA LEU A 102 1.13 -4.55 -7.94
C LEU A 102 2.21 -3.62 -8.47
N SER A 103 3.46 -4.08 -8.59
CA SER A 103 4.55 -3.28 -9.15
C SER A 103 4.25 -2.85 -10.58
N LYS A 104 3.77 -3.73 -11.45
CA LYS A 104 3.36 -3.39 -12.82
C LYS A 104 2.23 -2.36 -12.86
N LYS A 105 1.24 -2.48 -11.97
CA LYS A 105 0.14 -1.52 -11.87
C LYS A 105 0.62 -0.17 -11.39
N PHE A 106 1.46 -0.14 -10.35
CA PHE A 106 1.98 1.09 -9.75
C PHE A 106 3.15 1.71 -10.52
N MET A 107 3.93 0.92 -11.28
CA MET A 107 4.93 1.48 -12.20
C MET A 107 4.30 2.27 -13.35
N LYS A 108 3.10 1.91 -13.80
CA LYS A 108 2.34 2.75 -14.74
C LYS A 108 1.83 4.04 -14.09
N ALA A 109 1.70 4.07 -12.75
CA ALA A 109 1.39 5.25 -11.94
C ALA A 109 2.66 5.88 -11.33
N ASN A 110 3.80 5.76 -12.02
CA ASN A 110 5.16 5.98 -11.52
C ASN A 110 5.46 7.33 -10.87
N ASN A 111 4.62 8.35 -11.06
CA ASN A 111 4.82 9.63 -10.39
C ASN A 111 4.51 9.60 -8.88
N ILE A 112 3.59 8.72 -8.42
CA ILE A 112 3.11 8.74 -7.02
C ILE A 112 4.06 8.02 -6.06
N LEU A 113 4.64 6.87 -6.45
CA LEU A 113 5.56 6.11 -5.59
C LEU A 113 6.92 6.79 -5.44
N VAL A 114 7.49 7.28 -6.55
CA VAL A 114 8.72 8.08 -6.53
C VAL A 114 8.52 9.36 -5.70
N THR A 115 7.34 9.98 -5.80
CA THR A 115 6.98 11.14 -5.00
C THR A 115 6.93 10.79 -3.51
N ARG A 116 6.32 9.67 -3.12
CA ARG A 116 6.24 9.25 -1.71
C ARG A 116 7.59 8.90 -1.11
N GLU A 117 8.47 8.21 -1.82
CA GLU A 117 9.84 7.94 -1.37
C GLU A 117 10.66 9.22 -1.27
N ARG A 118 10.56 10.09 -2.25
CA ARG A 118 11.19 11.43 -2.19
C ARG A 118 10.70 12.25 -1.00
N HIS A 119 9.39 12.28 -0.75
CA HIS A 119 8.81 12.96 0.42
C HIS A 119 9.32 12.36 1.72
N ARG A 120 9.35 11.03 1.83
CA ARG A 120 9.89 10.34 3.01
C ARG A 120 11.37 10.65 3.24
N ALA A 121 12.17 10.66 2.20
CA ALA A 121 13.58 11.02 2.29
C ALA A 121 13.77 12.47 2.77
N LYS A 122 12.94 13.42 2.27
CA LYS A 122 12.97 14.81 2.69
C LYS A 122 12.50 15.02 4.13
N LEU A 123 11.44 14.31 4.56
CA LEU A 123 10.98 14.32 5.95
C LEU A 123 12.05 13.81 6.91
N ASN A 124 12.73 12.70 6.56
CA ASN A 124 13.82 12.17 7.36
C ASN A 124 15.04 13.12 7.40
N ALA A 125 15.30 13.84 6.30
CA ALA A 125 16.35 14.86 6.29
C ALA A 125 15.98 16.03 7.21
N ALA A 126 14.76 16.54 7.12
CA ALA A 126 14.27 17.61 8.00
C ALA A 126 14.35 17.19 9.49
N LEU A 127 13.93 15.97 9.80
CA LEU A 127 14.00 15.44 11.17
C LEU A 127 15.44 15.44 11.71
N ARG A 128 16.41 14.99 10.91
CA ARG A 128 17.83 15.01 11.32
C ARG A 128 18.34 16.41 11.62
N GLU A 129 17.96 17.40 10.83
CA GLU A 129 18.39 18.78 11.06
C GLU A 129 17.74 19.35 12.33
N ILE A 130 16.48 19.03 12.62
CA ILE A 130 15.81 19.39 13.87
C ILE A 130 16.50 18.71 15.08
N GLU A 131 16.87 17.45 14.95
CA GLU A 131 17.60 16.75 16.03
C GLU A 131 18.98 17.36 16.32
N LYS A 132 19.69 17.86 15.29
CA LYS A 132 20.94 18.62 15.47
C LYS A 132 20.69 19.92 16.22
N PHE A 133 19.68 20.68 15.80
CA PHE A 133 19.27 21.91 16.45
C PHE A 133 18.98 21.70 17.95
N LEU A 134 18.22 20.67 18.30
CA LEU A 134 17.85 20.37 19.69
C LEU A 134 19.05 19.97 20.58
N LYS A 135 20.14 19.48 19.99
CA LYS A 135 21.35 19.07 20.71
C LYS A 135 22.32 20.23 20.96
N LYS A 136 22.19 21.37 20.29
CA LYS A 136 23.06 22.51 20.38
C LYS A 136 22.68 23.41 21.56
N ASP A 137 23.69 24.07 22.14
CA ASP A 137 23.46 25.16 23.09
C ASP A 137 23.01 26.41 22.32
N GLN A 138 21.72 26.67 22.35
CA GLN A 138 21.09 27.76 21.60
C GLN A 138 21.59 29.15 21.98
N LYS A 139 22.29 29.29 23.12
CA LYS A 139 22.90 30.57 23.53
C LYS A 139 24.32 30.77 23.00
N LYS A 140 25.06 29.68 22.84
CA LYS A 140 26.47 29.71 22.40
C LYS A 140 26.64 29.44 20.92
N GLU A 141 25.73 28.65 20.31
CA GLU A 141 25.82 28.15 18.92
C GLU A 141 24.68 28.68 18.07
N ILE A 142 24.27 29.93 18.27
CA ILE A 142 23.04 30.50 17.67
C ILE A 142 23.06 30.47 16.15
N GLU A 143 24.19 30.77 15.51
CA GLU A 143 24.31 30.82 14.07
C GLU A 143 24.17 29.41 13.44
N THR A 144 24.85 28.43 14.04
CA THR A 144 24.80 27.04 13.57
C THR A 144 23.45 26.39 13.87
N ALA A 145 22.79 26.76 14.97
CA ALA A 145 21.45 26.33 15.28
C ALA A 145 20.42 26.91 14.30
N ALA A 146 20.55 28.19 13.94
CA ALA A 146 19.74 28.83 12.93
C ALA A 146 19.86 28.15 11.56
N GLU A 147 21.10 27.75 11.16
CA GLU A 147 21.35 27.04 9.92
C GLU A 147 20.67 25.65 9.91
N ASP A 148 20.70 24.90 11.02
CA ASP A 148 19.99 23.62 11.11
C ASP A 148 18.48 23.79 10.87
N LEU A 149 17.86 24.81 11.46
CA LEU A 149 16.45 25.13 11.24
C LEU A 149 16.18 25.55 9.77
N ARG A 150 17.09 26.33 9.18
CA ARG A 150 16.99 26.73 7.77
C ARG A 150 17.04 25.51 6.84
N LEU A 151 17.91 24.55 7.10
CA LEU A 151 18.00 23.32 6.35
C LEU A 151 16.76 22.43 6.55
N ALA A 152 16.24 22.33 7.78
CA ALA A 152 15.00 21.60 8.04
C ALA A 152 13.81 22.16 7.25
N THR A 153 13.62 23.50 7.31
CA THR A 153 12.55 24.18 6.55
C THR A 153 12.74 24.04 5.04
N ARG A 154 13.95 24.10 4.55
CA ARG A 154 14.26 23.85 3.12
C ARG A 154 13.86 22.44 2.68
N HIS A 155 14.14 21.42 3.50
CA HIS A 155 13.72 20.05 3.22
C HIS A 155 12.19 19.93 3.20
N LEU A 156 11.48 20.54 4.14
CA LEU A 156 10.01 20.54 4.17
C LEU A 156 9.42 21.31 2.98
N GLY A 157 9.94 22.48 2.67
CA GLY A 157 9.51 23.29 1.54
C GLY A 157 9.65 22.58 0.20
N SER A 158 10.67 21.74 0.05
CA SER A 158 10.86 20.93 -1.17
C SER A 158 9.78 19.85 -1.38
N ILE A 159 8.94 19.56 -0.38
CA ILE A 159 7.82 18.63 -0.46
C ILE A 159 6.55 19.33 -0.95
N VAL A 160 6.28 20.53 -0.41
CA VAL A 160 5.02 21.26 -0.59
C VAL A 160 5.06 22.20 -1.81
N GLY A 161 6.24 22.42 -2.40
CA GLY A 161 6.47 23.50 -3.37
C GLY A 161 6.80 24.79 -2.61
N LYS A 162 7.10 25.88 -3.30
CA LYS A 162 7.63 27.14 -2.72
C LYS A 162 6.99 27.50 -1.37
N VAL A 163 7.66 27.11 -0.27
CA VAL A 163 7.43 27.69 1.04
C VAL A 163 8.49 28.76 1.20
N ASP A 164 8.07 29.97 1.51
CA ASP A 164 9.01 31.05 1.80
C ASP A 164 9.69 30.73 3.15
N VAL A 165 10.93 30.27 3.05
CA VAL A 165 11.73 29.84 4.21
C VAL A 165 12.01 31.05 5.13
N GLU A 166 12.13 32.24 4.56
CA GLU A 166 12.37 33.49 5.29
C GLU A 166 11.18 33.86 6.17
N GLU A 167 9.95 33.65 5.71
CA GLU A 167 8.73 33.93 6.49
C GLU A 167 8.62 33.01 7.70
N ILE A 168 8.92 31.70 7.52
CA ILE A 168 8.87 30.72 8.62
C ILE A 168 9.98 31.02 9.65
N LEU A 169 11.20 31.30 9.20
CA LEU A 169 12.30 31.64 10.10
C LEU A 169 12.02 32.95 10.84
N GLY A 170 11.45 33.95 10.16
CA GLY A 170 11.05 35.22 10.78
C GLY A 170 10.08 35.01 11.95
N SER A 171 9.06 34.16 11.78
CA SER A 171 8.12 33.85 12.86
C SER A 171 8.78 33.09 14.03
N ILE A 172 9.65 32.13 13.74
CA ILE A 172 10.37 31.38 14.77
C ILE A 172 11.30 32.28 15.57
N PHE A 173 12.06 33.18 14.93
CA PHE A 173 12.97 34.10 15.61
C PHE A 173 12.25 35.20 16.41
N GLN A 174 11.04 35.61 16.01
CA GLN A 174 10.22 36.53 16.80
C GLN A 174 9.77 35.91 18.14
N ASP A 175 9.43 34.61 18.14
CA ASP A 175 9.00 33.90 19.34
C ASP A 175 10.17 33.61 20.31
N PHE A 176 11.41 33.54 19.83
CA PHE A 176 12.60 33.31 20.65
C PHE A 176 13.15 34.55 21.35
N CYS A 177 12.53 35.73 21.18
CA CYS A 177 12.97 37.00 21.82
C CYS A 177 14.50 37.25 21.74
N ILE A 178 15.12 36.97 20.61
CA ILE A 178 16.56 37.23 20.37
C ILE A 178 16.69 38.70 20.01
N GLY A 179 16.90 39.54 21.04
CA GLY A 179 17.17 40.96 20.80
C GLY A 179 16.59 41.92 21.84
N LYS A 180 16.68 41.60 23.16
CA LYS A 180 16.64 42.61 24.21
C LYS A 180 17.73 42.36 25.22
#